data_57581b7ba088fcc765fcb04a4eafaea7
#
_entry.id   57581b7ba088fcc765fcb04a4eafaea7
#
_cell.length_a   1.000
_cell.length_b   1.000
_cell.length_c   1.000
_cell.angle_alpha   90.00
_cell.angle_beta   90.00
_cell.angle_gamma   90.00
#
_symmetry.space_group_name_H-M   'P 1'
#
loop_
_entity.id
_entity.type
_entity.pdbx_description
1 polymer ?
#
loop_
_entity_poly.entity_id
_entity_poly.type
_entity_poly.pdbx_seq_one_letter_code
_entity_poly.pdbx_strand_id
1 'polypeptide(L)'
;MFDYDTVIVGAGTAGLSAGRILHESGKNYIILDSKERIGVPIRSTGGISEYFVQKLKMPVNDEIVSARIRSVGIQNDDGDLTVMRYNHDVGYVYDFTKYEQYLAKGLNIELNTRVLKIAHNEIGTTKGNVTARNIIIASGPTTSLTSMKKKPQDIDMIVGYEETRRLPPRADFDISFWLSRHAPGGYVWDFPDRNNLRRIGIGVVKQSRENPVSALGDFTRDHPELTGEVHHTISHLIPVAHPPSKVVFGNIMIVGDAANSVFASTGGGLQGATWSGQLAGKAASMENPEMYQREWRSELYPVLLDHYRIKKIFYTVPNKKVLDIPRILKTFRAKTGNDLIEIPRLMKHVILHSPSMMLYAIQAGCTRSFY
;
A
#
# COMPACT_ATOMS: atom_id res chain seq x y z
N MET A 1 -33.26 10.69 -15.28
CA MET A 1 -33.01 10.16 -13.92
C MET A 1 -31.79 9.27 -14.06
N PHE A 2 -30.83 9.26 -13.12
CA PHE A 2 -29.70 8.34 -13.13
C PHE A 2 -30.12 6.99 -12.54
N ASP A 3 -29.49 5.90 -13.02
CA ASP A 3 -29.69 4.57 -12.46
C ASP A 3 -29.18 4.49 -11.01
N TYR A 4 -28.04 5.19 -10.74
CA TYR A 4 -27.41 5.24 -9.43
C TYR A 4 -26.97 6.68 -9.07
N ASP A 5 -26.95 6.99 -7.76
CA ASP A 5 -26.29 8.20 -7.28
C ASP A 5 -24.77 8.09 -7.46
N THR A 6 -24.22 6.89 -7.25
CA THR A 6 -22.77 6.65 -7.39
C THR A 6 -22.49 5.28 -7.99
N VAL A 7 -21.64 5.25 -9.02
CA VAL A 7 -21.00 4.01 -9.52
C VAL A 7 -19.54 3.98 -9.06
N ILE A 8 -19.14 2.87 -8.43
CA ILE A 8 -17.77 2.60 -8.04
C ILE A 8 -17.18 1.56 -9.00
N VAL A 9 -16.03 1.86 -9.59
CA VAL A 9 -15.34 1.00 -10.54
C VAL A 9 -14.16 0.32 -9.85
N GLY A 10 -14.34 -0.94 -9.48
CA GLY A 10 -13.37 -1.77 -8.77
C GLY A 10 -13.78 -2.08 -7.33
N ALA A 11 -13.85 -3.37 -7.00
CA ALA A 11 -14.14 -3.92 -5.68
C ALA A 11 -12.86 -4.39 -4.96
N GLY A 12 -11.79 -3.58 -5.02
CA GLY A 12 -10.62 -3.68 -4.15
C GLY A 12 -10.82 -2.83 -2.89
N THR A 13 -9.84 -2.82 -1.99
CA THR A 13 -9.91 -2.11 -0.72
C THR A 13 -10.43 -0.67 -0.83
N ALA A 14 -9.96 0.11 -1.81
CA ALA A 14 -10.40 1.51 -1.99
C ALA A 14 -11.88 1.61 -2.35
N GLY A 15 -12.34 0.80 -3.32
CA GLY A 15 -13.74 0.79 -3.75
C GLY A 15 -14.69 0.25 -2.68
N LEU A 16 -14.28 -0.81 -1.97
CA LEU A 16 -15.05 -1.36 -0.85
C LEU A 16 -15.14 -0.36 0.32
N SER A 17 -14.06 0.37 0.62
CA SER A 17 -14.08 1.42 1.65
C SER A 17 -15.01 2.57 1.29
N ALA A 18 -15.04 2.99 0.01
CA ALA A 18 -16.01 3.99 -0.47
C ALA A 18 -17.44 3.45 -0.39
N GLY A 19 -17.64 2.19 -0.81
CA GLY A 19 -18.94 1.51 -0.78
C GLY A 19 -19.52 1.39 0.63
N ARG A 20 -18.67 1.11 1.66
CA ARG A 20 -19.10 1.10 3.06
C ARG A 20 -19.71 2.43 3.50
N ILE A 21 -19.04 3.54 3.20
CA ILE A 21 -19.53 4.87 3.54
C ILE A 21 -20.86 5.18 2.84
N LEU A 22 -21.00 4.83 1.56
CA LEU A 22 -22.25 5.02 0.81
C LEU A 22 -23.37 4.14 1.35
N HIS A 23 -23.08 2.90 1.69
CA HIS A 23 -24.04 1.96 2.28
C HIS A 23 -24.57 2.47 3.63
N GLU A 24 -23.67 2.87 4.52
CA GLU A 24 -24.00 3.42 5.84
C GLU A 24 -24.77 4.75 5.74
N SER A 25 -24.58 5.50 4.65
CA SER A 25 -25.29 6.75 4.36
C SER A 25 -26.63 6.53 3.63
N GLY A 26 -27.04 5.29 3.37
CA GLY A 26 -28.31 4.95 2.70
C GLY A 26 -28.40 5.43 1.25
N LYS A 27 -27.26 5.58 0.56
CA LYS A 27 -27.22 6.07 -0.84
C LYS A 27 -27.48 4.94 -1.83
N ASN A 28 -28.06 5.29 -2.99
CA ASN A 28 -28.19 4.37 -4.12
C ASN A 28 -26.88 4.29 -4.89
N TYR A 29 -26.16 3.16 -4.75
CA TYR A 29 -24.86 2.96 -5.40
C TYR A 29 -24.73 1.52 -5.91
N ILE A 30 -23.75 1.31 -6.79
CA ILE A 30 -23.30 -0.01 -7.21
C ILE A 30 -21.77 -0.02 -7.33
N ILE A 31 -21.15 -1.15 -6.98
CA ILE A 31 -19.73 -1.43 -7.20
C ILE A 31 -19.63 -2.43 -8.35
N LEU A 32 -18.90 -2.09 -9.40
CA LEU A 32 -18.67 -2.94 -10.56
C LEU A 32 -17.24 -3.46 -10.57
N ASP A 33 -17.06 -4.78 -10.65
CA ASP A 33 -15.71 -5.36 -10.79
C ASP A 33 -15.70 -6.52 -11.81
N SER A 34 -14.60 -6.62 -12.54
CA SER A 34 -14.34 -7.71 -13.48
C SER A 34 -13.94 -9.04 -12.81
N LYS A 35 -13.65 -9.02 -11.51
CA LYS A 35 -13.34 -10.22 -10.72
C LYS A 35 -14.55 -11.15 -10.61
N GLU A 36 -14.24 -12.44 -10.42
CA GLU A 36 -15.28 -13.45 -10.11
C GLU A 36 -15.57 -13.52 -8.61
N ARG A 37 -14.61 -13.17 -7.75
CA ARG A 37 -14.72 -13.26 -6.29
C ARG A 37 -13.98 -12.12 -5.60
N ILE A 38 -14.55 -11.64 -4.51
CA ILE A 38 -13.93 -10.63 -3.65
C ILE A 38 -12.69 -11.22 -2.96
N GLY A 39 -11.62 -10.44 -2.86
CA GLY A 39 -10.36 -10.81 -2.22
C GLY A 39 -9.47 -11.73 -3.08
N VAL A 40 -9.86 -12.02 -4.32
CA VAL A 40 -9.09 -12.88 -5.24
C VAL A 40 -8.91 -12.17 -6.58
N PRO A 41 -7.68 -12.14 -7.14
CA PRO A 41 -6.42 -12.60 -6.55
C PRO A 41 -5.95 -11.72 -5.39
N ILE A 42 -5.18 -12.30 -4.46
CA ILE A 42 -4.55 -11.56 -3.36
C ILE A 42 -3.54 -10.57 -3.96
N ARG A 43 -3.54 -9.32 -3.45
CA ARG A 43 -2.67 -8.25 -3.98
C ARG A 43 -1.92 -7.48 -2.90
N SER A 44 -1.88 -8.01 -1.68
CA SER A 44 -1.21 -7.37 -0.56
C SER A 44 -0.77 -8.40 0.46
N THR A 45 0.40 -8.18 1.06
CA THR A 45 0.87 -8.89 2.26
C THR A 45 -0.04 -8.63 3.47
N GLY A 46 -0.82 -7.55 3.46
CA GLY A 46 -1.79 -7.23 4.51
C GLY A 46 -1.20 -6.51 5.74
N GLY A 47 0.06 -6.13 5.71
CA GLY A 47 0.69 -5.40 6.83
C GLY A 47 0.14 -3.97 6.97
N ILE A 48 -0.25 -3.59 8.19
CA ILE A 48 -0.78 -2.27 8.53
C ILE A 48 -0.37 -1.88 9.95
N SER A 49 -0.06 -0.59 10.16
CA SER A 49 0.24 -0.10 11.49
C SER A 49 -1.03 0.18 12.30
N GLU A 50 -0.93 0.03 13.63
CA GLU A 50 -2.00 0.33 14.58
C GLU A 50 -2.54 1.76 14.44
N TYR A 51 -1.65 2.73 14.20
CA TYR A 51 -2.05 4.12 13.97
C TYR A 51 -3.07 4.26 12.84
N PHE A 52 -2.82 3.63 11.67
CA PHE A 52 -3.77 3.72 10.56
C PHE A 52 -5.03 2.92 10.81
N VAL A 53 -4.93 1.81 11.54
CA VAL A 53 -6.09 1.05 11.98
C VAL A 53 -7.02 1.94 12.81
N GLN A 54 -6.50 2.64 13.81
CA GLN A 54 -7.27 3.57 14.63
C GLN A 54 -7.76 4.78 13.85
N LYS A 55 -6.86 5.46 13.11
CA LYS A 55 -7.20 6.65 12.32
C LYS A 55 -8.31 6.41 11.32
N LEU A 56 -8.29 5.27 10.65
CA LEU A 56 -9.22 4.92 9.59
C LEU A 56 -10.37 4.02 10.09
N LYS A 57 -10.42 3.77 11.39
CA LYS A 57 -11.43 2.90 12.05
C LYS A 57 -11.55 1.54 11.36
N MET A 58 -10.38 0.95 11.05
CA MET A 58 -10.34 -0.34 10.38
C MET A 58 -10.72 -1.46 11.38
N PRO A 59 -11.41 -2.52 10.93
CA PRO A 59 -11.81 -3.60 11.82
C PRO A 59 -10.60 -4.39 12.32
N VAL A 60 -10.61 -4.77 13.60
CA VAL A 60 -9.63 -5.66 14.22
C VAL A 60 -10.38 -6.79 14.93
N ASN A 61 -10.36 -7.97 14.35
CA ASN A 61 -10.92 -9.17 14.95
C ASN A 61 -10.16 -10.42 14.45
N ASP A 62 -10.35 -11.56 15.12
CA ASP A 62 -9.59 -12.79 14.84
C ASP A 62 -9.98 -13.46 13.51
N GLU A 63 -11.09 -13.08 12.88
CA GLU A 63 -11.46 -13.57 11.56
C GLU A 63 -10.48 -13.02 10.50
N ILE A 64 -10.17 -11.72 10.57
CA ILE A 64 -9.41 -11.00 9.54
C ILE A 64 -7.95 -10.73 9.90
N VAL A 65 -7.56 -10.77 11.18
CA VAL A 65 -6.18 -10.55 11.62
C VAL A 65 -5.44 -11.88 11.63
N SER A 66 -4.40 -12.02 10.80
CA SER A 66 -3.50 -13.18 10.78
C SER A 66 -2.48 -13.13 11.91
N ALA A 67 -1.94 -11.94 12.19
CA ALA A 67 -0.96 -11.76 13.25
C ALA A 67 -1.02 -10.34 13.84
N ARG A 68 -0.66 -10.24 15.14
CA ARG A 68 -0.44 -8.99 15.88
C ARG A 68 1.05 -8.73 15.98
N ILE A 69 1.47 -7.49 15.80
CA ILE A 69 2.88 -7.12 15.70
C ILE A 69 3.26 -6.27 16.91
N ARG A 70 4.27 -6.73 17.67
CA ARG A 70 4.87 -6.03 18.81
C ARG A 70 6.37 -5.82 18.65
N SER A 71 6.95 -6.40 17.60
CA SER A 71 8.38 -6.23 17.34
C SER A 71 8.68 -6.26 15.85
N VAL A 72 9.67 -5.43 15.47
CA VAL A 72 10.11 -5.27 14.08
C VAL A 72 11.62 -5.34 13.99
N GLY A 73 12.12 -6.21 13.13
CA GLY A 73 13.52 -6.30 12.76
C GLY A 73 13.78 -5.52 11.46
N ILE A 74 14.84 -4.72 11.45
CA ILE A 74 15.41 -4.12 10.24
C ILE A 74 16.83 -4.63 10.13
N GLN A 75 17.14 -5.28 9.03
CA GLN A 75 18.43 -5.96 8.83
C GLN A 75 18.99 -5.75 7.43
N ASN A 76 20.26 -6.13 7.22
CA ASN A 76 20.95 -6.09 5.95
C ASN A 76 21.69 -7.38 5.67
N ASP A 77 22.29 -7.48 4.47
CA ASP A 77 23.11 -8.65 4.05
C ASP A 77 24.45 -8.75 4.80
N ASP A 78 24.88 -7.71 5.50
CA ASP A 78 26.15 -7.68 6.26
C ASP A 78 25.98 -8.17 7.70
N GLY A 79 24.77 -8.64 8.07
CA GLY A 79 24.45 -9.14 9.41
C GLY A 79 24.10 -8.06 10.45
N ASP A 80 24.00 -6.80 10.05
CA ASP A 80 23.49 -5.76 10.95
C ASP A 80 21.97 -5.95 11.16
N LEU A 81 21.57 -5.99 12.42
CA LEU A 81 20.17 -6.12 12.83
C LEU A 81 19.84 -5.07 13.89
N THR A 82 18.74 -4.37 13.68
CA THR A 82 18.10 -3.51 14.68
C THR A 82 16.70 -4.05 14.95
N VAL A 83 16.37 -4.31 16.22
CA VAL A 83 15.06 -4.79 16.64
C VAL A 83 14.40 -3.73 17.51
N MET A 84 13.22 -3.29 17.12
CA MET A 84 12.34 -2.43 17.88
C MET A 84 11.26 -3.29 18.54
N ARG A 85 11.15 -3.22 19.88
CA ARG A 85 10.18 -3.98 20.68
C ARG A 85 9.25 -3.04 21.42
N TYR A 86 7.99 -3.41 21.49
CA TYR A 86 6.92 -2.64 22.10
C TYR A 86 6.13 -3.53 23.07
N ASN A 87 5.56 -2.90 24.10
CA ASN A 87 4.71 -3.58 25.09
C ASN A 87 3.22 -3.63 24.67
N HIS A 88 2.90 -3.15 23.49
CA HIS A 88 1.56 -3.12 22.90
C HIS A 88 1.63 -3.47 21.41
N ASP A 89 0.49 -3.72 20.77
CA ASP A 89 0.41 -3.97 19.36
C ASP A 89 0.71 -2.67 18.58
N VAL A 90 1.69 -2.70 17.68
CA VAL A 90 2.08 -1.57 16.84
C VAL A 90 1.62 -1.74 15.40
N GLY A 91 1.06 -2.90 15.08
CA GLY A 91 0.51 -3.21 13.77
C GLY A 91 -0.13 -4.60 13.71
N TYR A 92 -0.65 -4.89 12.55
CA TYR A 92 -1.32 -6.16 12.24
C TYR A 92 -0.92 -6.64 10.86
N VAL A 93 -1.00 -7.97 10.68
CA VAL A 93 -1.03 -8.59 9.35
C VAL A 93 -2.44 -9.11 9.13
N TYR A 94 -3.10 -8.64 8.10
CA TYR A 94 -4.45 -9.08 7.74
C TYR A 94 -4.39 -10.30 6.81
N ASP A 95 -5.31 -11.24 7.00
CA ASP A 95 -5.76 -12.12 5.94
C ASP A 95 -6.50 -11.24 4.91
N PHE A 96 -5.80 -10.90 3.84
CA PHE A 96 -6.27 -9.88 2.90
C PHE A 96 -7.57 -10.29 2.20
N THR A 97 -7.72 -11.58 1.88
CA THR A 97 -8.95 -12.11 1.30
C THR A 97 -10.13 -11.91 2.24
N LYS A 98 -9.98 -12.32 3.51
CA LYS A 98 -11.03 -12.18 4.51
C LYS A 98 -11.33 -10.72 4.84
N TYR A 99 -10.31 -9.88 4.85
CA TYR A 99 -10.48 -8.45 5.05
C TYR A 99 -11.34 -7.81 3.96
N GLU A 100 -11.05 -8.05 2.67
CA GLU A 100 -11.87 -7.52 1.57
C GLU A 100 -13.29 -8.12 1.60
N GLN A 101 -13.43 -9.43 1.90
CA GLN A 101 -14.73 -10.07 2.08
C GLN A 101 -15.53 -9.46 3.24
N TYR A 102 -14.86 -9.15 4.34
CA TYR A 102 -15.48 -8.45 5.46
C TYR A 102 -15.99 -7.07 5.06
N LEU A 103 -15.19 -6.29 4.35
CA LEU A 103 -15.60 -4.98 3.83
C LEU A 103 -16.78 -5.09 2.85
N ALA A 104 -16.88 -6.17 2.09
CA ALA A 104 -17.91 -6.38 1.08
C ALA A 104 -19.27 -6.82 1.66
N LYS A 105 -19.34 -7.26 2.93
CA LYS A 105 -20.59 -7.76 3.55
C LYS A 105 -21.72 -6.74 3.44
N GLY A 106 -22.84 -7.10 2.77
CA GLY A 106 -24.04 -6.28 2.61
C GLY A 106 -23.94 -5.15 1.57
N LEU A 107 -22.81 -5.01 0.85
CA LEU A 107 -22.68 -4.01 -0.19
C LEU A 107 -23.36 -4.46 -1.50
N ASN A 108 -23.83 -3.47 -2.28
CA ASN A 108 -24.35 -3.70 -3.62
C ASN A 108 -23.16 -3.82 -4.61
N ILE A 109 -22.80 -5.06 -4.95
CA ILE A 109 -21.62 -5.37 -5.80
C ILE A 109 -22.06 -6.26 -6.96
N GLU A 110 -21.68 -5.87 -8.17
CA GLU A 110 -21.81 -6.69 -9.36
C GLU A 110 -20.45 -7.13 -9.87
N LEU A 111 -20.16 -8.42 -9.70
CA LEU A 111 -18.95 -9.09 -10.17
C LEU A 111 -19.08 -9.53 -11.63
N ASN A 112 -17.97 -9.99 -12.24
CA ASN A 112 -17.91 -10.38 -13.65
C ASN A 112 -18.41 -9.25 -14.58
N THR A 113 -18.22 -7.98 -14.17
CA THR A 113 -18.67 -6.80 -14.89
C THR A 113 -17.50 -5.85 -15.10
N ARG A 114 -16.95 -5.85 -16.32
CA ARG A 114 -15.85 -4.97 -16.66
C ARG A 114 -16.38 -3.64 -17.18
N VAL A 115 -15.92 -2.54 -16.60
CA VAL A 115 -16.12 -1.20 -17.16
C VAL A 115 -15.15 -1.01 -18.32
N LEU A 116 -15.68 -0.61 -19.46
CA LEU A 116 -14.95 -0.48 -20.74
C LEU A 116 -14.63 0.99 -21.05
N LYS A 117 -15.57 1.87 -20.76
CA LYS A 117 -15.45 3.33 -21.01
C LYS A 117 -16.29 4.12 -20.03
N ILE A 118 -15.89 5.36 -19.81
CA ILE A 118 -16.64 6.35 -19.03
C ILE A 118 -16.74 7.61 -19.88
N ALA A 119 -17.95 8.09 -20.10
CA ALA A 119 -18.23 9.29 -20.84
C ALA A 119 -19.26 10.13 -20.07
N HIS A 120 -18.77 11.20 -19.41
CA HIS A 120 -19.58 12.03 -18.50
C HIS A 120 -20.25 11.15 -17.41
N ASN A 121 -21.56 11.03 -17.46
CA ASN A 121 -22.37 10.29 -16.50
C ASN A 121 -22.70 8.85 -16.96
N GLU A 122 -22.27 8.46 -18.15
CA GLU A 122 -22.52 7.15 -18.74
C GLU A 122 -21.30 6.24 -18.58
N ILE A 123 -21.53 5.05 -18.06
CA ILE A 123 -20.52 4.02 -17.83
C ILE A 123 -20.86 2.79 -18.69
N GLY A 124 -20.07 2.54 -19.73
CA GLY A 124 -20.20 1.39 -20.60
C GLY A 124 -19.51 0.16 -19.99
N THR A 125 -20.24 -0.92 -19.85
CA THR A 125 -19.76 -2.18 -19.28
C THR A 125 -19.93 -3.35 -20.22
N THR A 126 -19.38 -4.50 -19.87
CA THR A 126 -19.59 -5.78 -20.59
C THR A 126 -21.03 -6.31 -20.52
N LYS A 127 -21.88 -5.73 -19.65
CA LYS A 127 -23.27 -6.14 -19.46
C LYS A 127 -24.29 -5.07 -19.87
N GLY A 128 -23.83 -3.99 -20.47
CA GLY A 128 -24.66 -2.85 -20.88
C GLY A 128 -24.17 -1.54 -20.26
N ASN A 129 -24.92 -0.48 -20.50
CA ASN A 129 -24.59 0.85 -19.99
C ASN A 129 -25.39 1.15 -18.72
N VAL A 130 -24.76 1.83 -17.78
CA VAL A 130 -25.39 2.40 -16.59
C VAL A 130 -25.05 3.88 -16.48
N THR A 131 -25.91 4.65 -15.79
CA THR A 131 -25.72 6.08 -15.58
C THR A 131 -25.59 6.42 -14.11
N ALA A 132 -24.72 7.37 -13.77
CA ALA A 132 -24.52 7.80 -12.40
C ALA A 132 -24.26 9.30 -12.28
N ARG A 133 -24.67 9.85 -11.13
CA ARG A 133 -24.36 11.25 -10.77
C ARG A 133 -22.88 11.41 -10.43
N ASN A 134 -22.33 10.51 -9.65
CA ASN A 134 -20.93 10.46 -9.26
C ASN A 134 -20.27 9.15 -9.70
N ILE A 135 -18.97 9.19 -10.00
CA ILE A 135 -18.20 8.03 -10.40
C ILE A 135 -16.93 7.98 -9.55
N ILE A 136 -16.67 6.85 -8.88
CA ILE A 136 -15.44 6.61 -8.12
C ILE A 136 -14.62 5.56 -8.87
N ILE A 137 -13.41 5.93 -9.34
CA ILE A 137 -12.50 5.03 -10.03
C ILE A 137 -11.51 4.44 -9.02
N ALA A 138 -11.70 3.16 -8.69
CA ALA A 138 -10.89 2.36 -7.78
C ALA A 138 -10.26 1.14 -8.49
N SER A 139 -9.94 1.27 -9.78
CA SER A 139 -9.58 0.17 -10.69
C SER A 139 -8.13 -0.32 -10.58
N GLY A 140 -7.37 0.16 -9.59
CA GLY A 140 -5.99 -0.26 -9.34
C GLY A 140 -4.95 0.42 -10.24
N PRO A 141 -3.69 -0.06 -10.25
CA PRO A 141 -2.54 0.69 -10.79
C PRO A 141 -2.51 0.79 -12.32
N THR A 142 -3.12 -0.14 -13.04
CA THR A 142 -2.99 -0.29 -14.49
C THR A 142 -4.25 0.10 -15.27
N THR A 143 -4.99 1.08 -14.75
CA THR A 143 -6.26 1.46 -15.40
C THR A 143 -6.04 2.21 -16.71
N SER A 144 -6.74 1.81 -17.77
CA SER A 144 -6.91 2.55 -19.02
C SER A 144 -8.08 3.54 -18.98
N LEU A 145 -8.90 3.50 -17.92
CA LEU A 145 -10.09 4.33 -17.76
C LEU A 145 -9.76 5.79 -17.43
N THR A 146 -8.51 6.08 -17.09
CA THR A 146 -8.03 7.44 -16.79
C THR A 146 -6.97 7.86 -17.79
N SER A 147 -7.36 8.34 -18.96
CA SER A 147 -6.47 9.15 -19.84
C SER A 147 -6.00 10.45 -19.15
N MET A 148 -6.59 10.78 -18.03
CA MET A 148 -6.33 11.95 -17.19
C MET A 148 -5.01 11.88 -16.40
N LYS A 149 -4.36 10.70 -16.34
CA LYS A 149 -3.13 10.46 -15.61
C LYS A 149 -2.01 10.07 -16.56
N LYS A 150 -0.83 10.68 -16.41
CA LYS A 150 0.38 10.22 -17.09
C LYS A 150 0.68 8.79 -16.68
N LYS A 151 1.05 7.92 -17.62
CA LYS A 151 1.52 6.56 -17.30
C LYS A 151 2.74 6.67 -16.39
N PRO A 152 2.80 5.90 -15.28
CA PRO A 152 3.99 5.85 -14.42
C PRO A 152 5.20 5.41 -15.25
N GLN A 153 6.38 6.00 -14.95
CA GLN A 153 7.65 5.53 -15.49
C GLN A 153 8.09 4.24 -14.76
N ASP A 154 8.98 3.47 -15.34
CA ASP A 154 9.45 2.22 -14.73
C ASP A 154 10.13 2.43 -13.36
N ILE A 155 10.77 3.59 -13.15
CA ILE A 155 11.32 3.99 -11.84
C ILE A 155 10.23 4.27 -10.78
N ASP A 156 9.01 4.52 -11.21
CA ASP A 156 7.87 4.79 -10.35
C ASP A 156 7.02 3.55 -10.09
N MET A 157 7.51 2.37 -10.45
CA MET A 157 6.85 1.08 -10.26
C MET A 157 7.77 0.10 -9.54
N ILE A 158 7.24 -0.56 -8.52
CA ILE A 158 7.87 -1.73 -7.90
C ILE A 158 7.18 -2.98 -8.44
N VAL A 159 7.95 -4.00 -8.76
CA VAL A 159 7.45 -5.35 -8.99
C VAL A 159 7.60 -6.11 -7.69
N GLY A 160 6.49 -6.44 -7.06
CA GLY A 160 6.43 -7.26 -5.84
C GLY A 160 6.21 -8.73 -6.19
N TYR A 161 6.92 -9.60 -5.49
CA TYR A 161 6.71 -11.05 -5.51
C TYR A 161 6.80 -11.59 -4.08
N GLU A 162 5.88 -12.45 -3.71
CA GLU A 162 5.79 -13.04 -2.36
C GLU A 162 5.43 -14.51 -2.44
N GLU A 163 6.05 -15.29 -1.57
CA GLU A 163 5.72 -16.68 -1.34
C GLU A 163 5.24 -16.87 0.11
N THR A 164 4.08 -17.48 0.28
CA THR A 164 3.63 -17.96 1.58
C THR A 164 4.25 -19.35 1.79
N ARG A 165 5.13 -19.45 2.77
CA ARG A 165 5.92 -20.65 3.06
C ARG A 165 5.55 -21.26 4.41
N ARG A 166 5.64 -22.58 4.52
CA ARG A 166 5.55 -23.29 5.81
C ARG A 166 6.86 -23.12 6.55
N LEU A 167 6.85 -22.27 7.57
CA LEU A 167 8.00 -21.94 8.40
C LEU A 167 7.53 -21.73 9.83
N PRO A 168 8.30 -22.14 10.85
CA PRO A 168 7.98 -21.86 12.24
C PRO A 168 7.95 -20.34 12.48
N PRO A 169 7.18 -19.88 13.47
CA PRO A 169 7.24 -18.49 13.93
C PRO A 169 8.68 -18.12 14.30
N ARG A 170 9.06 -16.88 14.06
CA ARG A 170 10.35 -16.36 14.52
C ARG A 170 10.34 -16.25 16.05
N ALA A 171 11.50 -16.52 16.66
CA ALA A 171 11.69 -16.34 18.09
C ALA A 171 12.11 -14.91 18.47
N ASP A 172 12.73 -14.18 17.54
CA ASP A 172 13.44 -12.93 17.86
C ASP A 172 12.57 -11.68 17.73
N PHE A 173 11.69 -11.66 16.73
CA PHE A 173 10.77 -10.55 16.43
C PHE A 173 9.65 -11.00 15.50
N ASP A 174 8.55 -10.22 15.40
CA ASP A 174 7.36 -10.66 14.68
C ASP A 174 7.50 -10.49 13.15
N ILE A 175 7.93 -9.31 12.72
CA ILE A 175 8.14 -9.02 11.29
C ILE A 175 9.55 -8.52 11.03
N SER A 176 10.02 -8.66 9.79
CA SER A 176 11.28 -8.05 9.41
C SER A 176 11.29 -7.49 7.99
N PHE A 177 12.20 -6.53 7.83
CA PHE A 177 12.57 -5.93 6.57
C PHE A 177 14.07 -6.08 6.36
N TRP A 178 14.48 -6.64 5.21
CA TRP A 178 15.87 -6.72 4.78
C TRP A 178 16.17 -5.70 3.70
N LEU A 179 17.14 -4.85 3.96
CA LEU A 179 17.78 -4.04 2.94
C LEU A 179 18.85 -4.90 2.29
N SER A 180 18.56 -5.44 1.12
CA SER A 180 19.36 -6.47 0.46
C SER A 180 19.85 -6.02 -0.91
N ARG A 181 21.04 -6.51 -1.29
CA ARG A 181 21.59 -6.38 -2.66
C ARG A 181 20.69 -7.04 -3.71
N HIS A 182 19.92 -8.05 -3.31
CA HIS A 182 18.96 -8.75 -4.18
C HIS A 182 17.68 -7.93 -4.46
N ALA A 183 17.45 -6.85 -3.72
CA ALA A 183 16.25 -6.01 -3.82
C ALA A 183 16.58 -4.56 -4.24
N PRO A 184 17.13 -4.32 -5.44
CA PRO A 184 17.54 -2.99 -5.85
C PRO A 184 16.35 -2.02 -5.91
N GLY A 185 16.46 -0.92 -5.13
CA GLY A 185 15.41 0.09 -4.99
C GLY A 185 14.18 -0.36 -4.18
N GLY A 186 14.27 -1.50 -3.49
CA GLY A 186 13.22 -2.05 -2.63
C GLY A 186 13.79 -2.72 -1.40
N TYR A 187 13.15 -3.80 -0.96
CA TYR A 187 13.55 -4.59 0.21
C TYR A 187 12.92 -5.99 0.15
N VAL A 188 13.41 -6.90 1.00
CA VAL A 188 12.78 -8.18 1.29
C VAL A 188 12.00 -8.06 2.59
N TRP A 189 10.84 -8.70 2.66
CA TRP A 189 10.02 -8.75 3.88
C TRP A 189 9.75 -10.18 4.30
N ASP A 190 9.50 -10.34 5.60
CA ASP A 190 9.13 -11.58 6.23
C ASP A 190 8.08 -11.30 7.29
N PHE A 191 6.85 -11.71 7.01
CA PHE A 191 5.69 -11.45 7.84
C PHE A 191 5.05 -12.78 8.28
N PRO A 192 4.63 -12.87 9.55
CA PRO A 192 3.93 -14.06 10.04
C PRO A 192 2.54 -14.18 9.38
N ASP A 193 2.10 -15.42 9.23
CA ASP A 193 0.73 -15.76 8.88
C ASP A 193 0.24 -16.87 9.83
N ARG A 194 -1.04 -17.23 9.71
CA ARG A 194 -1.64 -18.29 10.51
C ARG A 194 -1.01 -19.67 10.22
N ASN A 195 -1.19 -20.61 11.12
CA ASN A 195 -0.87 -22.03 10.92
C ASN A 195 0.60 -22.32 10.57
N ASN A 196 1.53 -21.63 11.23
CA ASN A 196 2.97 -21.76 10.95
C ASN A 196 3.34 -21.46 9.50
N LEU A 197 2.65 -20.49 8.91
CA LEU A 197 3.00 -19.93 7.61
C LEU A 197 3.66 -18.58 7.80
N ARG A 198 4.54 -18.23 6.86
CA ARG A 198 5.17 -16.92 6.78
C ARG A 198 5.16 -16.43 5.32
N ARG A 199 4.96 -15.15 5.15
CA ARG A 199 4.94 -14.45 3.86
C ARG A 199 6.28 -13.81 3.62
N ILE A 200 7.09 -14.50 2.79
CA ILE A 200 8.43 -14.03 2.40
C ILE A 200 8.34 -13.41 1.03
N GLY A 201 8.66 -12.14 0.93
CA GLY A 201 8.53 -11.47 -0.35
C GLY A 201 9.65 -10.47 -0.61
N ILE A 202 9.72 -10.03 -1.85
CA ILE A 202 10.71 -9.09 -2.37
C ILE A 202 10.02 -8.04 -3.25
N GLY A 203 10.44 -6.79 -3.10
CA GLY A 203 10.09 -5.71 -4.01
C GLY A 203 11.34 -5.22 -4.73
N VAL A 204 11.29 -5.13 -6.05
CA VAL A 204 12.37 -4.56 -6.86
C VAL A 204 11.83 -3.44 -7.75
N VAL A 205 12.64 -2.39 -7.94
CA VAL A 205 12.23 -1.32 -8.86
C VAL A 205 12.19 -1.84 -10.29
N LYS A 206 11.09 -1.61 -10.99
CA LYS A 206 10.90 -2.13 -12.36
C LYS A 206 12.00 -1.68 -13.33
N GLN A 207 12.56 -0.50 -13.12
CA GLN A 207 13.67 0.02 -13.94
C GLN A 207 14.95 -0.84 -13.83
N SER A 208 15.17 -1.57 -12.72
CA SER A 208 16.34 -2.45 -12.55
C SER A 208 16.31 -3.62 -13.53
N ARG A 209 15.12 -3.99 -14.05
CA ARG A 209 14.88 -5.17 -14.88
C ARG A 209 15.18 -6.51 -14.19
N GLU A 210 15.41 -6.48 -12.88
CA GLU A 210 15.55 -7.70 -12.08
C GLU A 210 14.25 -8.50 -12.08
N ASN A 211 14.40 -9.82 -12.17
CA ASN A 211 13.26 -10.71 -12.02
C ASN A 211 13.04 -10.99 -10.52
N PRO A 212 11.93 -10.56 -9.90
CA PRO A 212 11.75 -10.70 -8.46
C PRO A 212 11.66 -12.17 -8.02
N VAL A 213 11.26 -13.11 -8.89
CA VAL A 213 11.22 -14.54 -8.56
C VAL A 213 12.65 -15.06 -8.39
N SER A 214 13.54 -14.78 -9.36
CA SER A 214 14.95 -15.16 -9.28
C SER A 214 15.65 -14.47 -8.11
N ALA A 215 15.39 -13.17 -7.93
CA ALA A 215 15.98 -12.37 -6.86
C ALA A 215 15.60 -12.89 -5.46
N LEU A 216 14.34 -13.31 -5.25
CA LEU A 216 13.91 -13.95 -4.01
C LEU A 216 14.57 -15.33 -3.84
N GLY A 217 14.69 -16.11 -4.92
CA GLY A 217 15.39 -17.40 -4.93
C GLY A 217 16.86 -17.27 -4.54
N ASP A 218 17.56 -16.28 -5.07
CA ASP A 218 18.95 -16.00 -4.73
C ASP A 218 19.09 -15.52 -3.29
N PHE A 219 18.24 -14.63 -2.83
CA PHE A 219 18.17 -14.18 -1.44
C PHE A 219 17.94 -15.33 -0.47
N THR A 220 17.00 -16.22 -0.74
CA THR A 220 16.73 -17.35 0.17
C THR A 220 17.80 -18.46 0.10
N ARG A 221 18.62 -18.51 -0.94
CA ARG A 221 19.82 -19.37 -0.98
C ARG A 221 20.88 -18.86 0.00
N ASP A 222 21.02 -17.53 0.11
CA ASP A 222 21.90 -16.90 1.11
C ASP A 222 21.31 -16.97 2.54
N HIS A 223 19.99 -17.20 2.66
CA HIS A 223 19.24 -17.26 3.92
C HIS A 223 18.42 -18.56 4.04
N PRO A 224 19.08 -19.73 4.24
CA PRO A 224 18.41 -21.04 4.23
C PRO A 224 17.34 -21.20 5.32
N GLU A 225 17.39 -20.43 6.41
CA GLU A 225 16.36 -20.37 7.46
C GLU A 225 15.00 -19.83 6.97
N LEU A 226 14.96 -19.24 5.79
CA LEU A 226 13.75 -18.75 5.12
C LEU A 226 13.23 -19.72 4.06
N THR A 227 13.89 -20.89 3.89
CA THR A 227 13.49 -21.91 2.93
C THR A 227 12.44 -22.83 3.53
N GLY A 228 11.35 -23.04 2.81
CA GLY A 228 10.24 -23.90 3.24
C GLY A 228 9.30 -24.25 2.10
N GLU A 229 8.37 -25.16 2.34
CA GLU A 229 7.34 -25.54 1.38
C GLU A 229 6.49 -24.31 0.98
N VAL A 230 6.38 -24.03 -0.31
CA VAL A 230 5.60 -22.92 -0.84
C VAL A 230 4.14 -23.34 -1.02
N HIS A 231 3.23 -22.66 -0.33
CA HIS A 231 1.79 -22.90 -0.40
C HIS A 231 1.08 -22.00 -1.38
N HIS A 232 1.55 -20.75 -1.51
CA HIS A 232 0.91 -19.74 -2.34
C HIS A 232 1.93 -18.70 -2.80
N THR A 233 1.69 -18.14 -3.98
CA THR A 233 2.50 -17.04 -4.53
C THR A 233 1.62 -15.90 -4.98
N ILE A 234 2.10 -14.67 -4.80
CA ILE A 234 1.47 -13.47 -5.35
C ILE A 234 2.51 -12.63 -6.06
N SER A 235 2.08 -11.94 -7.12
CA SER A 235 2.89 -10.93 -7.78
C SER A 235 2.02 -9.78 -8.25
N HIS A 236 2.49 -8.55 -8.07
CA HIS A 236 1.76 -7.38 -8.56
C HIS A 236 2.67 -6.15 -8.72
N LEU A 237 2.15 -5.17 -9.44
CA LEU A 237 2.79 -3.88 -9.62
C LEU A 237 2.32 -2.91 -8.52
N ILE A 238 3.28 -2.25 -7.89
CA ILE A 238 3.04 -1.25 -6.84
C ILE A 238 3.43 0.12 -7.39
N PRO A 239 2.47 1.06 -7.57
CA PRO A 239 2.77 2.40 -8.06
C PRO A 239 3.35 3.25 -6.93
N VAL A 240 4.65 3.55 -7.01
CA VAL A 240 5.36 4.42 -6.07
C VAL A 240 5.68 5.78 -6.69
N ALA A 241 4.79 6.23 -7.57
CA ALA A 241 4.89 7.49 -8.31
C ALA A 241 4.55 8.70 -7.44
N HIS A 242 4.90 9.89 -7.95
CA HIS A 242 4.48 11.15 -7.35
C HIS A 242 2.95 11.19 -7.21
N PRO A 243 2.39 11.49 -6.02
CA PRO A 243 0.95 11.62 -5.86
C PRO A 243 0.42 12.78 -6.71
N PRO A 244 -0.73 12.62 -7.38
CA PRO A 244 -1.31 13.69 -8.18
C PRO A 244 -1.89 14.79 -7.28
N SER A 245 -1.68 16.05 -7.65
CA SER A 245 -2.30 17.19 -6.94
C SER A 245 -3.79 17.33 -7.23
N LYS A 246 -4.27 16.66 -8.30
CA LYS A 246 -5.69 16.66 -8.72
C LYS A 246 -6.17 15.22 -8.86
N VAL A 247 -7.25 14.89 -8.15
CA VAL A 247 -7.89 13.55 -8.12
C VAL A 247 -9.39 13.61 -8.45
N VAL A 248 -9.91 14.81 -8.71
CA VAL A 248 -11.31 15.06 -9.10
C VAL A 248 -11.39 15.72 -10.47
N PHE A 249 -12.25 15.20 -11.33
CA PHE A 249 -12.46 15.65 -12.71
C PHE A 249 -13.96 15.69 -12.98
N GLY A 250 -14.59 16.83 -12.70
CA GLY A 250 -16.05 16.95 -12.70
C GLY A 250 -16.66 16.05 -11.63
N ASN A 251 -17.50 15.12 -12.05
CA ASN A 251 -18.12 14.13 -11.16
C ASN A 251 -17.32 12.84 -10.94
N ILE A 252 -16.09 12.77 -11.47
CA ILE A 252 -15.21 11.61 -11.38
C ILE A 252 -14.17 11.81 -10.27
N MET A 253 -14.11 10.89 -9.32
CA MET A 253 -13.14 10.83 -8.22
C MET A 253 -12.23 9.61 -8.39
N ILE A 254 -10.90 9.79 -8.31
CA ILE A 254 -9.93 8.71 -8.48
C ILE A 254 -9.34 8.36 -7.12
N VAL A 255 -9.33 7.07 -6.74
CA VAL A 255 -8.91 6.58 -5.43
C VAL A 255 -7.95 5.39 -5.50
N GLY A 256 -7.29 5.07 -4.41
CA GLY A 256 -6.39 3.92 -4.30
C GLY A 256 -5.18 4.03 -5.24
N ASP A 257 -4.71 2.89 -5.72
CA ASP A 257 -3.55 2.82 -6.62
C ASP A 257 -3.79 3.56 -7.94
N ALA A 258 -5.05 3.69 -8.38
CA ALA A 258 -5.40 4.51 -9.53
C ALA A 258 -5.07 6.00 -9.29
N ALA A 259 -5.05 6.46 -8.05
CA ALA A 259 -4.62 7.81 -7.63
C ALA A 259 -3.17 7.86 -7.12
N ASN A 260 -2.35 6.80 -7.27
CA ASN A 260 -1.02 6.69 -6.65
C ASN A 260 -1.06 6.94 -5.12
N SER A 261 -2.06 6.41 -4.41
CA SER A 261 -2.17 6.58 -2.96
C SER A 261 -1.33 5.58 -2.15
N VAL A 262 -0.37 4.94 -2.79
CA VAL A 262 0.63 4.08 -2.12
C VAL A 262 1.66 4.94 -1.38
N PHE A 263 2.04 4.51 -0.19
CA PHE A 263 3.13 5.11 0.57
C PHE A 263 4.47 4.72 -0.07
N ALA A 264 4.99 5.58 -0.94
CA ALA A 264 6.05 5.27 -1.88
C ALA A 264 7.38 4.79 -1.24
N SER A 265 7.67 5.14 0.02
CA SER A 265 8.88 4.70 0.72
C SER A 265 8.80 3.26 1.23
N THR A 266 7.59 2.69 1.34
CA THR A 266 7.36 1.35 1.88
C THR A 266 6.59 0.42 0.95
N GLY A 267 6.02 0.95 -0.14
CA GLY A 267 5.10 0.19 -0.98
C GLY A 267 3.75 -0.11 -0.31
N GLY A 268 3.49 0.44 0.89
CA GLY A 268 2.24 0.22 1.64
C GLY A 268 1.04 0.87 0.94
N GLY A 269 0.16 0.06 0.36
CA GLY A 269 -1.03 0.53 -0.36
C GLY A 269 -2.32 0.51 0.48
N LEU A 270 -2.40 -0.37 1.49
CA LEU A 270 -3.64 -0.64 2.23
C LEU A 270 -4.22 0.61 2.90
N GLN A 271 -3.39 1.35 3.63
CA GLN A 271 -3.80 2.59 4.32
C GLN A 271 -4.22 3.70 3.34
N GLY A 272 -3.46 3.91 2.27
CA GLY A 272 -3.79 4.92 1.26
C GLY A 272 -5.06 4.59 0.48
N ALA A 273 -5.27 3.31 0.17
CA ALA A 273 -6.48 2.82 -0.48
C ALA A 273 -7.71 3.02 0.41
N THR A 274 -7.63 2.61 1.69
CA THR A 274 -8.72 2.79 2.66
C THR A 274 -9.04 4.27 2.85
N TRP A 275 -8.02 5.10 3.10
CA TRP A 275 -8.20 6.52 3.37
C TRP A 275 -8.81 7.25 2.18
N SER A 276 -8.23 7.12 0.98
CA SER A 276 -8.79 7.76 -0.23
C SER A 276 -10.21 7.28 -0.55
N GLY A 277 -10.48 5.98 -0.35
CA GLY A 277 -11.82 5.41 -0.54
C GLY A 277 -12.85 6.01 0.42
N GLN A 278 -12.53 6.12 1.72
CA GLN A 278 -13.41 6.73 2.72
C GLN A 278 -13.70 8.21 2.40
N LEU A 279 -12.66 8.99 2.06
CA LEU A 279 -12.83 10.41 1.69
C LEU A 279 -13.73 10.58 0.46
N ALA A 280 -13.51 9.78 -0.59
CA ALA A 280 -14.33 9.84 -1.79
C ALA A 280 -15.78 9.35 -1.55
N GLY A 281 -15.96 8.29 -0.75
CA GLY A 281 -17.28 7.80 -0.34
C GLY A 281 -18.07 8.87 0.41
N LYS A 282 -17.43 9.58 1.36
CA LYS A 282 -18.02 10.70 2.10
C LYS A 282 -18.41 11.86 1.15
N ALA A 283 -17.52 12.25 0.25
CA ALA A 283 -17.79 13.31 -0.72
C ALA A 283 -18.97 12.95 -1.66
N ALA A 284 -19.02 11.69 -2.13
CA ALA A 284 -20.11 11.20 -2.96
C ALA A 284 -21.43 11.13 -2.19
N SER A 285 -21.43 10.73 -0.91
CA SER A 285 -22.65 10.71 -0.07
C SER A 285 -23.25 12.12 0.13
N MET A 286 -22.40 13.14 0.08
CA MET A 286 -22.80 14.56 0.16
C MET A 286 -23.00 15.22 -1.22
N GLU A 287 -22.93 14.44 -2.30
CA GLU A 287 -23.04 14.93 -3.69
C GLU A 287 -22.06 16.10 -4.02
N ASN A 288 -20.90 16.08 -3.37
CA ASN A 288 -19.89 17.15 -3.47
C ASN A 288 -18.48 16.58 -3.76
N PRO A 289 -18.17 16.21 -5.00
CA PRO A 289 -16.84 15.68 -5.38
C PRO A 289 -15.67 16.61 -5.01
N GLU A 290 -15.87 17.93 -5.07
CA GLU A 290 -14.82 18.90 -4.72
C GLU A 290 -14.43 18.84 -3.23
N MET A 291 -15.28 18.30 -2.37
CA MET A 291 -14.93 18.00 -0.98
C MET A 291 -13.79 16.98 -0.93
N TYR A 292 -13.86 15.92 -1.75
CA TYR A 292 -12.77 14.94 -1.84
C TYR A 292 -11.46 15.61 -2.30
N GLN A 293 -11.50 16.51 -3.30
CA GLN A 293 -10.31 17.23 -3.75
C GLN A 293 -9.69 18.08 -2.64
N ARG A 294 -10.50 18.74 -1.80
CA ARG A 294 -10.00 19.52 -0.67
C ARG A 294 -9.40 18.64 0.42
N GLU A 295 -10.12 17.60 0.84
CA GLU A 295 -9.64 16.66 1.88
C GLU A 295 -8.42 15.85 1.41
N TRP A 296 -8.36 15.46 0.13
CA TRP A 296 -7.15 14.89 -0.47
C TRP A 296 -5.95 15.81 -0.28
N ARG A 297 -6.08 17.10 -0.63
CA ARG A 297 -4.98 18.07 -0.54
C ARG A 297 -4.55 18.39 0.88
N SER A 298 -5.47 18.43 1.82
CA SER A 298 -5.19 18.82 3.21
C SER A 298 -4.72 17.66 4.06
N GLU A 299 -5.17 16.42 3.80
CA GLU A 299 -4.92 15.29 4.68
C GLU A 299 -3.97 14.24 4.08
N LEU A 300 -4.30 13.68 2.92
CA LEU A 300 -3.60 12.52 2.38
C LEU A 300 -2.42 12.91 1.48
N TYR A 301 -2.58 13.91 0.63
CA TYR A 301 -1.53 14.33 -0.32
C TYR A 301 -0.21 14.72 0.38
N PRO A 302 -0.17 15.48 1.49
CA PRO A 302 1.08 15.80 2.18
C PRO A 302 1.82 14.55 2.67
N VAL A 303 1.10 13.58 3.24
CA VAL A 303 1.66 12.32 3.71
C VAL A 303 2.26 11.52 2.54
N LEU A 304 1.52 11.37 1.44
CA LEU A 304 2.01 10.70 0.25
C LEU A 304 3.24 11.38 -0.35
N LEU A 305 3.25 12.72 -0.35
CA LEU A 305 4.36 13.51 -0.87
C LEU A 305 5.63 13.31 -0.03
N ASP A 306 5.52 13.21 1.29
CA ASP A 306 6.66 12.96 2.18
C ASP A 306 7.21 11.54 1.96
N HIS A 307 6.36 10.53 1.81
CA HIS A 307 6.80 9.19 1.43
C HIS A 307 7.47 9.15 0.05
N TYR A 308 6.97 9.91 -0.92
CA TYR A 308 7.60 10.02 -2.24
C TYR A 308 8.98 10.70 -2.17
N ARG A 309 9.13 11.74 -1.35
CA ARG A 309 10.42 12.41 -1.13
C ARG A 309 11.44 11.47 -0.50
N ILE A 310 11.04 10.68 0.49
CA ILE A 310 11.88 9.66 1.12
C ILE A 310 12.33 8.61 0.08
N LYS A 311 11.39 8.09 -0.74
CA LYS A 311 11.74 7.20 -1.85
C LYS A 311 12.82 7.81 -2.75
N LYS A 312 12.69 9.09 -3.12
CA LYS A 312 13.71 9.78 -3.95
C LYS A 312 15.10 9.76 -3.32
N ILE A 313 15.19 9.95 -2.00
CA ILE A 313 16.45 9.86 -1.28
C ILE A 313 17.04 8.46 -1.42
N PHE A 314 16.24 7.41 -1.15
CA PHE A 314 16.70 6.02 -1.32
C PHE A 314 17.20 5.71 -2.73
N TYR A 315 16.56 6.24 -3.76
CA TYR A 315 16.94 6.00 -5.15
C TYR A 315 18.17 6.79 -5.62
N THR A 316 18.50 7.89 -4.91
CA THR A 316 19.71 8.68 -5.17
C THR A 316 20.92 8.14 -4.41
N VAL A 317 20.70 7.43 -3.31
CA VAL A 317 21.76 6.86 -2.47
C VAL A 317 22.27 5.57 -3.11
N PRO A 318 23.59 5.39 -3.26
CA PRO A 318 24.15 4.11 -3.69
C PRO A 318 23.69 2.95 -2.78
N ASN A 319 23.34 1.80 -3.36
CA ASN A 319 22.86 0.64 -2.61
C ASN A 319 23.72 0.29 -1.38
N LYS A 320 25.06 0.38 -1.53
CA LYS A 320 26.01 0.14 -0.42
C LYS A 320 25.73 1.02 0.80
N LYS A 321 25.24 2.25 0.61
CA LYS A 321 24.91 3.17 1.70
C LYS A 321 23.52 2.91 2.30
N VAL A 322 22.60 2.40 1.50
CA VAL A 322 21.27 1.95 2.00
C VAL A 322 21.45 0.79 2.98
N LEU A 323 22.42 -0.10 2.74
CA LEU A 323 22.74 -1.21 3.63
C LEU A 323 23.27 -0.76 5.02
N ASP A 324 23.79 0.48 5.16
CA ASP A 324 24.21 1.01 6.47
C ASP A 324 23.03 1.39 7.40
N ILE A 325 21.80 1.50 6.89
CA ILE A 325 20.64 1.99 7.64
C ILE A 325 20.38 1.19 8.93
N PRO A 326 20.38 -0.15 8.96
CA PRO A 326 20.15 -0.90 10.21
C PRO A 326 21.15 -0.53 11.30
N ARG A 327 22.43 -0.35 10.94
CA ARG A 327 23.48 0.05 11.88
C ARG A 327 23.23 1.45 12.44
N ILE A 328 22.81 2.40 11.60
CA ILE A 328 22.48 3.77 12.04
C ILE A 328 21.27 3.76 12.98
N LEU A 329 20.27 2.91 12.70
CA LEU A 329 19.08 2.79 13.53
C LEU A 329 19.33 2.20 14.92
N LYS A 330 20.47 1.51 15.17
CA LYS A 330 20.84 1.04 16.52
C LYS A 330 20.91 2.18 17.54
N THR A 331 21.20 3.40 17.10
CA THR A 331 21.23 4.61 17.93
C THR A 331 19.86 5.29 18.09
N PHE A 332 18.86 4.86 17.31
CA PHE A 332 17.50 5.38 17.41
C PHE A 332 16.82 4.87 18.67
N ARG A 333 16.41 5.78 19.54
CA ARG A 333 15.57 5.44 20.69
C ARG A 333 14.14 5.82 20.37
N ALA A 334 13.29 4.80 20.31
CA ALA A 334 11.86 4.99 20.21
C ALA A 334 11.37 5.86 21.39
N LYS A 335 10.86 7.06 21.09
CA LYS A 335 10.32 7.98 22.12
C LYS A 335 8.88 7.69 22.47
N THR A 336 8.15 7.08 21.54
CA THR A 336 6.74 6.68 21.70
C THR A 336 6.53 5.33 21.02
N GLY A 337 5.61 4.50 21.51
CA GLY A 337 5.30 3.19 20.91
C GLY A 337 4.77 3.23 19.46
N ASN A 338 4.77 4.40 18.83
CA ASN A 338 4.29 4.64 17.48
C ASN A 338 5.40 4.92 16.45
N ASP A 339 6.66 4.72 16.79
CA ASP A 339 7.80 5.19 15.98
C ASP A 339 7.96 4.49 14.63
N LEU A 340 7.41 3.27 14.48
CA LEU A 340 7.34 2.59 13.17
C LEU A 340 6.43 3.28 12.15
N ILE A 341 5.52 4.09 12.62
CA ILE A 341 4.53 4.79 11.82
C ILE A 341 5.13 6.04 11.22
N GLU A 342 6.16 6.54 11.87
CA GLU A 342 6.84 7.74 11.47
C GLU A 342 8.11 7.42 10.67
N ILE A 343 7.95 6.67 9.56
CA ILE A 343 9.05 6.51 8.61
C ILE A 343 9.73 7.85 8.31
N PRO A 344 9.03 8.98 8.16
CA PRO A 344 9.67 10.28 8.11
C PRO A 344 10.59 10.59 9.31
N ARG A 345 10.23 10.23 10.53
CA ARG A 345 11.10 10.43 11.71
C ARG A 345 12.29 9.49 11.75
N LEU A 346 12.06 8.20 11.43
CA LEU A 346 13.13 7.23 11.27
C LEU A 346 14.13 7.71 10.22
N MET A 347 13.66 8.16 9.08
CA MET A 347 14.50 8.67 8.00
C MET A 347 15.19 9.99 8.37
N LYS A 348 14.51 10.87 9.09
CA LYS A 348 15.16 12.08 9.65
C LYS A 348 16.33 11.69 10.56
N HIS A 349 16.16 10.70 11.43
CA HIS A 349 17.25 10.18 12.27
C HIS A 349 18.41 9.66 11.42
N VAL A 350 18.12 8.79 10.44
CA VAL A 350 19.14 8.23 9.53
C VAL A 350 19.92 9.33 8.81
N ILE A 351 19.23 10.34 8.29
CA ILE A 351 19.86 11.46 7.56
C ILE A 351 20.71 12.30 8.49
N LEU A 352 20.25 12.62 9.69
CA LEU A 352 20.99 13.44 10.65
C LEU A 352 22.23 12.74 11.21
N HIS A 353 22.24 11.41 11.30
CA HIS A 353 23.35 10.61 11.81
C HIS A 353 24.26 10.03 10.72
N SER A 354 24.00 10.37 9.45
CA SER A 354 24.84 9.98 8.31
C SER A 354 25.10 11.19 7.40
N PRO A 355 26.29 11.82 7.47
CA PRO A 355 26.61 12.97 6.63
C PRO A 355 26.46 12.71 5.12
N SER A 356 26.75 11.48 4.69
CA SER A 356 26.55 11.09 3.29
C SER A 356 25.05 11.05 2.89
N MET A 357 24.20 10.55 3.76
CA MET A 357 22.74 10.54 3.52
C MET A 357 22.17 11.96 3.51
N MET A 358 22.71 12.86 4.33
CA MET A 358 22.33 14.28 4.32
C MET A 358 22.65 14.92 2.96
N LEU A 359 23.84 14.64 2.40
CA LEU A 359 24.21 15.16 1.09
C LEU A 359 23.24 14.67 0.00
N TYR A 360 22.87 13.39 0.01
CA TYR A 360 21.91 12.83 -0.94
C TYR A 360 20.50 13.41 -0.76
N ALA A 361 20.09 13.70 0.48
CA ALA A 361 18.81 14.37 0.74
C ALA A 361 18.77 15.78 0.13
N ILE A 362 19.88 16.51 0.19
CA ILE A 362 20.05 17.82 -0.45
C ILE A 362 19.96 17.67 -1.97
N GLN A 363 20.70 16.74 -2.56
CA GLN A 363 20.69 16.49 -4.01
C GLN A 363 19.30 16.07 -4.53
N ALA A 364 18.54 15.32 -3.72
CA ALA A 364 17.16 14.95 -4.04
C ALA A 364 16.14 16.10 -3.89
N GLY A 365 16.59 17.29 -3.45
CA GLY A 365 15.72 18.45 -3.22
C GLY A 365 14.74 18.28 -2.06
N CYS A 366 15.10 17.45 -1.06
CA CYS A 366 14.22 17.06 0.03
C CYS A 366 14.46 17.83 1.35
N THR A 367 15.28 18.88 1.34
CA THR A 367 15.69 19.63 2.55
C THR A 367 14.55 20.31 3.29
N ARG A 368 13.48 20.72 2.59
CA ARG A 368 12.34 21.40 3.22
C ARG A 368 11.42 20.49 4.05
N SER A 369 11.59 19.19 3.99
CA SER A 369 10.74 18.21 4.68
C SER A 369 11.27 17.81 6.07
N PHE A 370 12.42 18.34 6.48
CA PHE A 370 13.09 17.95 7.73
C PHE A 370 13.11 19.04 8.80
N TYR A 371 12.48 20.19 8.53
CA TYR A 371 12.34 21.31 9.49
C TYR A 371 10.91 21.40 10.02
#